data_cc9539be1ab9f438bb404e57dc4d0cdc
#
_entry.id   cc9539be1ab9f438bb404e57dc4d0cdc
#
_cell.length_a   1.000
_cell.length_b   1.000
_cell.length_c   1.000
_cell.angle_alpha   90.00
_cell.angle_beta   90.00
_cell.angle_gamma   90.00
#
_symmetry.space_group_name_H-M   'P 1'
#
loop_
_entity.id
_entity.type
_entity.pdbx_description
1 polymer ?
#
loop_
_entity_poly.entity_id
_entity_poly.type
_entity_poly.pdbx_seq_one_letter_code
_entity_poly.pdbx_strand_id
1 'polypeptide(L)'
;MKDLGPAIVWGLNRIGKVFGNIFSLIITCFTRVHKGRMMCWAYTFKQYSCNPRYLTEHLLENNTEFEIFWVFRGNVDTSGVDKRIKCVRYKSLQYYILVNTAEFFITNARTDPYRIYWHKRKGQKYVMLWHGGVALKRIEKDAEAQLSYSYLKKAKIDSKVCDLMVSGCRFQTSLLKEKFWYDGEILERGIPRNDVFFDKARHPEMKERICHKYGISPDSRIVLYAPTFRRNKSIEPYRIDWSRVVPELRKIYDTEKISILLRLHPNLIGKADASSLINDESVIDVTRYHDMQELLCVSDLLITDYSSSMFDITMLKKPCMLYATDIEKYNRGYYFDFAELPFPLARNEEELIGNIRTFDSAAYDESVESFFEKHIGLCEDGNASKAIAGWLTRHI
;
A
#
# COMPACT_ATOMS: atom_id res chain seq x y z
N MET A 1 -8.36 -22.19 23.91
CA MET A 1 -6.96 -21.68 24.04
C MET A 1 -6.83 -20.33 24.76
N LYS A 2 -7.92 -19.84 25.37
CA LYS A 2 -7.88 -18.53 26.09
C LYS A 2 -7.21 -18.62 27.47
N ASP A 3 -7.01 -19.82 27.99
CA ASP A 3 -6.56 -20.02 29.39
C ASP A 3 -5.09 -20.53 29.53
N LEU A 4 -4.36 -20.60 28.41
CA LEU A 4 -2.95 -21.01 28.44
C LEU A 4 -2.06 -19.77 28.63
N GLY A 5 -1.18 -19.82 29.63
CA GLY A 5 -0.24 -18.72 29.90
C GLY A 5 0.64 -18.37 28.68
N PRO A 6 1.11 -17.11 28.56
CA PRO A 6 1.85 -16.61 27.37
C PRO A 6 3.06 -17.45 26.98
N ALA A 7 3.77 -18.03 27.95
CA ALA A 7 4.95 -18.89 27.72
C ALA A 7 4.58 -20.21 27.03
N ILE A 8 3.45 -20.82 27.43
CA ILE A 8 2.95 -22.08 26.85
C ILE A 8 2.51 -21.81 25.40
N VAL A 9 1.77 -20.73 25.16
CA VAL A 9 1.36 -20.32 23.81
C VAL A 9 2.58 -20.05 22.92
N TRP A 10 3.61 -19.42 23.45
CA TRP A 10 4.87 -19.20 22.75
C TRP A 10 5.59 -20.51 22.41
N GLY A 11 5.68 -21.44 23.36
CA GLY A 11 6.27 -22.77 23.18
C GLY A 11 5.54 -23.58 22.08
N LEU A 12 4.21 -23.67 22.17
CA LEU A 12 3.38 -24.37 21.18
C LEU A 12 3.53 -23.77 19.78
N ASN A 13 3.60 -22.44 19.67
CA ASN A 13 3.84 -21.77 18.39
C ASN A 13 5.22 -22.09 17.80
N ARG A 14 6.24 -22.23 18.65
CA ARG A 14 7.60 -22.59 18.22
C ARG A 14 7.66 -24.04 17.73
N ILE A 15 7.07 -24.95 18.48
CA ILE A 15 6.93 -26.37 18.11
C ILE A 15 6.16 -26.51 16.79
N GLY A 16 5.02 -25.85 16.66
CA GLY A 16 4.23 -25.87 15.42
C GLY A 16 4.98 -25.34 14.20
N LYS A 17 5.91 -24.36 14.39
CA LYS A 17 6.77 -23.89 13.29
C LYS A 17 7.80 -24.92 12.88
N VAL A 18 8.42 -25.62 13.84
CA VAL A 18 9.38 -26.69 13.53
C VAL A 18 8.70 -27.80 12.74
N PHE A 19 7.56 -28.30 13.21
CA PHE A 19 6.79 -29.32 12.50
C PHE A 19 6.35 -28.89 11.12
N GLY A 20 5.86 -27.65 10.96
CA GLY A 20 5.49 -27.12 9.67
C GLY A 20 6.65 -27.01 8.68
N ASN A 21 7.86 -26.69 9.15
CA ASN A 21 9.05 -26.67 8.29
C ASN A 21 9.51 -28.10 7.92
N ILE A 22 9.48 -29.03 8.86
CA ILE A 22 9.77 -30.45 8.57
C ILE A 22 8.77 -30.98 7.56
N PHE A 23 7.48 -30.72 7.75
CA PHE A 23 6.43 -31.14 6.82
C PHE A 23 6.64 -30.56 5.42
N SER A 24 7.00 -29.26 5.34
CA SER A 24 7.34 -28.62 4.06
C SER A 24 8.55 -29.29 3.39
N LEU A 25 9.60 -29.61 4.15
CA LEU A 25 10.77 -30.34 3.62
C LEU A 25 10.42 -31.74 3.12
N ILE A 26 9.55 -32.47 3.80
CA ILE A 26 9.06 -33.78 3.33
C ILE A 26 8.36 -33.61 1.97
N ILE A 27 7.46 -32.63 1.85
CA ILE A 27 6.77 -32.35 0.57
C ILE A 27 7.78 -32.02 -0.54
N THR A 28 8.85 -31.34 -0.22
CA THR A 28 9.94 -31.02 -1.18
C THR A 28 10.48 -32.28 -1.86
N CYS A 29 10.60 -33.40 -1.14
CA CYS A 29 11.11 -34.65 -1.68
C CYS A 29 10.18 -35.27 -2.74
N PHE A 30 8.89 -34.98 -2.69
CA PHE A 30 7.87 -35.57 -3.58
C PHE A 30 7.33 -34.60 -4.64
N THR A 31 7.87 -33.36 -4.68
CA THR A 31 7.39 -32.32 -5.58
C THR A 31 8.52 -31.68 -6.36
N ARG A 32 8.16 -31.08 -7.49
CA ARG A 32 9.06 -30.24 -8.31
C ARG A 32 8.48 -28.86 -8.51
N VAL A 33 9.32 -27.90 -8.81
CA VAL A 33 8.88 -26.56 -9.21
C VAL A 33 8.18 -26.65 -10.56
N HIS A 34 7.02 -26.02 -10.67
CA HIS A 34 6.21 -25.98 -11.88
C HIS A 34 6.36 -24.63 -12.54
N LYS A 35 6.78 -24.64 -13.80
CA LYS A 35 6.95 -23.44 -14.63
C LYS A 35 5.64 -22.64 -14.71
N GLY A 36 5.75 -21.35 -14.64
CA GLY A 36 4.62 -20.43 -14.67
C GLY A 36 3.71 -20.43 -13.43
N ARG A 37 3.96 -21.30 -12.43
CA ARG A 37 3.14 -21.31 -11.20
C ARG A 37 3.55 -20.16 -10.29
N MET A 38 2.58 -19.34 -9.92
CA MET A 38 2.79 -18.12 -9.13
C MET A 38 2.05 -18.18 -7.81
N MET A 39 2.72 -17.86 -6.71
CA MET A 39 2.16 -17.70 -5.38
C MET A 39 2.18 -16.22 -4.99
N CYS A 40 1.01 -15.62 -4.85
CA CYS A 40 0.84 -14.20 -4.53
C CYS A 40 0.23 -13.98 -3.16
N TRP A 41 0.63 -12.90 -2.49
CA TRP A 41 -0.01 -12.41 -1.27
C TRP A 41 0.31 -10.94 -1.00
N ALA A 42 -0.57 -10.27 -0.26
CA ALA A 42 -0.34 -8.92 0.23
C ALA A 42 -0.48 -8.83 1.75
N TYR A 43 0.25 -7.89 2.37
CA TYR A 43 0.17 -7.56 3.80
C TYR A 43 0.09 -8.78 4.73
N THR A 44 1.00 -9.74 4.54
CA THR A 44 1.09 -10.96 5.36
C THR A 44 -0.17 -11.84 5.23
N PHE A 45 -0.63 -12.07 4.01
CA PHE A 45 -1.79 -12.92 3.65
C PHE A 45 -3.16 -12.37 4.06
N LYS A 46 -3.30 -11.06 4.29
CA LYS A 46 -4.53 -10.50 4.86
C LYS A 46 -5.48 -9.89 3.84
N GLN A 47 -4.99 -9.57 2.65
CA GLN A 47 -5.75 -8.77 1.68
C GLN A 47 -5.47 -9.21 0.24
N TYR A 48 -6.47 -8.98 -0.63
CA TYR A 48 -6.28 -8.92 -2.08
C TYR A 48 -6.18 -7.45 -2.46
N SER A 49 -4.95 -6.91 -2.57
CA SER A 49 -4.76 -5.47 -2.75
C SER A 49 -3.32 -5.10 -3.13
N CYS A 50 -3.11 -3.82 -3.40
CA CYS A 50 -1.79 -3.22 -3.61
C CYS A 50 -1.05 -3.81 -4.83
N ASN A 51 0.26 -3.62 -4.91
CA ASN A 51 1.09 -4.02 -6.06
C ASN A 51 0.87 -5.47 -6.54
N PRO A 52 0.78 -6.48 -5.66
CA PRO A 52 0.53 -7.84 -6.13
C PRO A 52 -0.84 -8.01 -6.81
N ARG A 53 -1.89 -7.29 -6.38
CA ARG A 53 -3.21 -7.31 -7.02
C ARG A 53 -3.12 -6.76 -8.45
N TYR A 54 -2.62 -5.55 -8.61
CA TYR A 54 -2.52 -4.89 -9.92
C TYR A 54 -1.67 -5.69 -10.91
N LEU A 55 -0.55 -6.26 -10.44
CA LEU A 55 0.24 -7.16 -11.28
C LEU A 55 -0.55 -8.39 -11.70
N THR A 56 -1.28 -9.05 -10.78
CA THR A 56 -2.04 -10.27 -11.13
C THR A 56 -3.21 -9.95 -12.07
N GLU A 57 -3.91 -8.83 -11.88
CA GLU A 57 -4.97 -8.38 -12.78
C GLU A 57 -4.42 -8.10 -14.19
N HIS A 58 -3.29 -7.39 -14.29
CA HIS A 58 -2.60 -7.15 -15.56
C HIS A 58 -2.22 -8.47 -16.26
N LEU A 59 -1.66 -9.44 -15.53
CA LEU A 59 -1.32 -10.74 -16.09
C LEU A 59 -2.54 -11.48 -16.64
N LEU A 60 -3.68 -11.44 -15.94
CA LEU A 60 -4.92 -12.05 -16.36
C LEU A 60 -5.55 -11.39 -17.60
N GLU A 61 -5.46 -10.07 -17.71
CA GLU A 61 -5.97 -9.30 -18.84
C GLU A 61 -5.14 -9.53 -20.12
N ASN A 62 -3.84 -9.75 -19.98
CA ASN A 62 -2.92 -9.91 -21.10
C ASN A 62 -2.62 -11.37 -21.46
N ASN A 63 -3.50 -12.29 -21.08
CA ASN A 63 -3.47 -13.71 -21.39
C ASN A 63 -2.10 -14.35 -21.15
N THR A 64 -1.82 -14.64 -19.91
CA THR A 64 -0.52 -15.10 -19.51
C THR A 64 -0.47 -16.61 -19.29
N GLU A 65 0.71 -17.17 -19.47
CA GLU A 65 1.01 -18.59 -19.19
C GLU A 65 1.11 -18.88 -17.68
N PHE A 66 0.69 -17.92 -16.81
CA PHE A 66 0.84 -18.05 -15.37
C PHE A 66 -0.38 -18.72 -14.71
N GLU A 67 -0.11 -19.73 -13.89
CA GLU A 67 -1.07 -20.32 -12.98
C GLU A 67 -1.03 -19.56 -11.65
N ILE A 68 -1.99 -18.66 -11.41
CA ILE A 68 -1.96 -17.72 -10.28
C ILE A 68 -2.70 -18.27 -9.08
N PHE A 69 -2.01 -18.37 -7.96
CA PHE A 69 -2.56 -18.69 -6.65
C PHE A 69 -2.43 -17.50 -5.71
N TRP A 70 -3.52 -17.17 -5.03
CA TRP A 70 -3.50 -16.15 -3.99
C TRP A 70 -3.71 -16.76 -2.62
N VAL A 71 -2.80 -16.49 -1.69
CA VAL A 71 -2.85 -17.07 -0.36
C VAL A 71 -3.50 -16.11 0.62
N PHE A 72 -4.47 -16.63 1.40
CA PHE A 72 -5.19 -15.89 2.44
C PHE A 72 -5.05 -16.52 3.81
N ARG A 73 -5.03 -15.69 4.84
CA ARG A 73 -4.97 -16.09 6.24
C ARG A 73 -6.19 -15.57 7.01
N GLY A 74 -6.92 -16.48 7.63
CA GLY A 74 -8.17 -16.18 8.33
C GLY A 74 -9.36 -16.08 7.37
N ASN A 75 -10.43 -15.46 7.84
CA ASN A 75 -11.60 -15.19 7.03
C ASN A 75 -11.40 -13.85 6.33
N VAL A 76 -11.04 -13.92 5.07
CA VAL A 76 -10.90 -12.76 4.19
C VAL A 76 -12.01 -12.82 3.17
N ASP A 77 -12.65 -11.69 2.91
CA ASP A 77 -13.60 -11.58 1.80
C ASP A 77 -12.84 -11.71 0.47
N THR A 78 -13.20 -12.72 -0.30
CA THR A 78 -12.61 -13.05 -1.60
C THR A 78 -13.58 -12.76 -2.76
N SER A 79 -14.72 -12.14 -2.51
CA SER A 79 -15.74 -11.87 -3.53
C SER A 79 -15.24 -10.98 -4.68
N GLY A 80 -14.26 -10.11 -4.40
CA GLY A 80 -13.62 -9.26 -5.40
C GLY A 80 -12.40 -9.89 -6.09
N VAL A 81 -12.08 -11.16 -5.85
CA VAL A 81 -10.97 -11.86 -6.51
C VAL A 81 -11.45 -12.47 -7.83
N ASP A 82 -10.73 -12.24 -8.91
CA ASP A 82 -11.03 -12.84 -10.21
C ASP A 82 -11.08 -14.38 -10.09
N LYS A 83 -12.11 -14.99 -10.68
CA LYS A 83 -12.37 -16.45 -10.62
C LYS A 83 -11.26 -17.29 -11.22
N ARG A 84 -10.41 -16.73 -12.07
CA ARG A 84 -9.22 -17.38 -12.64
C ARG A 84 -8.09 -17.55 -11.62
N ILE A 85 -8.11 -16.77 -10.53
CA ILE A 85 -7.14 -16.85 -9.42
C ILE A 85 -7.58 -17.95 -8.45
N LYS A 86 -6.69 -18.89 -8.18
CA LYS A 86 -6.94 -19.98 -7.22
C LYS A 86 -6.66 -19.51 -5.80
N CYS A 87 -7.71 -19.34 -4.98
CA CYS A 87 -7.56 -18.92 -3.59
C CYS A 87 -7.11 -20.11 -2.72
N VAL A 88 -6.04 -19.92 -1.95
CA VAL A 88 -5.45 -20.93 -1.08
C VAL A 88 -5.42 -20.45 0.37
N ARG A 89 -5.89 -21.30 1.29
CA ARG A 89 -5.84 -21.00 2.72
C ARG A 89 -4.42 -21.23 3.27
N TYR A 90 -3.87 -20.24 3.94
CA TYR A 90 -2.59 -20.34 4.63
C TYR A 90 -2.54 -21.53 5.59
N LYS A 91 -1.48 -22.34 5.52
CA LYS A 91 -1.26 -23.58 6.28
C LYS A 91 -2.20 -24.74 5.94
N SER A 92 -2.95 -24.73 4.85
CA SER A 92 -3.62 -25.91 4.32
C SER A 92 -2.59 -26.85 3.64
N LEU A 93 -2.99 -28.09 3.36
CA LEU A 93 -2.14 -29.01 2.56
C LEU A 93 -1.78 -28.40 1.20
N GLN A 94 -2.77 -27.79 0.54
CA GLN A 94 -2.57 -27.09 -0.73
C GLN A 94 -1.54 -25.97 -0.61
N TYR A 95 -1.52 -25.22 0.51
CA TYR A 95 -0.50 -24.21 0.79
C TYR A 95 0.92 -24.80 0.84
N TYR A 96 1.10 -25.94 1.54
CA TYR A 96 2.41 -26.59 1.64
C TYR A 96 2.87 -27.17 0.29
N ILE A 97 1.95 -27.66 -0.53
CA ILE A 97 2.26 -28.07 -1.90
C ILE A 97 2.64 -26.85 -2.72
N LEU A 98 1.87 -25.76 -2.65
CA LEU A 98 2.10 -24.53 -3.42
C LEU A 98 3.46 -23.91 -3.10
N VAL A 99 3.81 -23.76 -1.82
CA VAL A 99 5.09 -23.16 -1.42
C VAL A 99 6.31 -23.92 -1.89
N ASN A 100 6.15 -25.22 -2.19
CA ASN A 100 7.20 -26.10 -2.70
C ASN A 100 7.19 -26.25 -4.24
N THR A 101 6.10 -25.85 -4.89
CA THR A 101 5.90 -26.04 -6.34
C THR A 101 5.79 -24.73 -7.12
N ALA A 102 5.50 -23.61 -6.48
CA ALA A 102 5.48 -22.31 -7.16
C ALA A 102 6.88 -21.95 -7.67
N GLU A 103 6.95 -21.44 -8.88
CA GLU A 103 8.15 -20.85 -9.45
C GLU A 103 8.33 -19.42 -8.99
N PHE A 104 7.26 -18.63 -8.96
CA PHE A 104 7.29 -17.23 -8.59
C PHE A 104 6.56 -16.96 -7.27
N PHE A 105 7.19 -16.15 -6.43
CA PHE A 105 6.67 -15.65 -5.16
C PHE A 105 6.54 -14.14 -5.23
N ILE A 106 5.33 -13.61 -5.16
CA ILE A 106 5.02 -12.19 -5.35
C ILE A 106 4.41 -11.60 -4.10
N THR A 107 5.03 -10.57 -3.53
CA THR A 107 4.49 -9.90 -2.34
C THR A 107 4.88 -8.43 -2.25
N ASN A 108 4.19 -7.71 -1.38
CA ASN A 108 4.46 -6.29 -1.09
C ASN A 108 5.02 -6.03 0.31
N ALA A 109 5.37 -7.06 1.07
CA ALA A 109 5.82 -6.91 2.45
C ALA A 109 6.90 -7.91 2.81
N ARG A 110 7.82 -7.48 3.69
CA ARG A 110 8.90 -8.31 4.22
C ARG A 110 8.41 -9.68 4.66
N THR A 111 9.06 -10.70 4.20
CA THR A 111 8.75 -12.11 4.43
C THR A 111 9.88 -12.79 5.17
N ASP A 112 9.54 -13.64 6.13
CA ASP A 112 10.48 -14.55 6.77
C ASP A 112 10.22 -15.95 6.18
N PRO A 113 11.08 -16.47 5.30
CA PRO A 113 10.88 -17.77 4.67
C PRO A 113 10.58 -18.88 5.66
N TYR A 114 11.31 -18.93 6.79
CA TYR A 114 11.08 -19.93 7.82
C TYR A 114 9.69 -19.85 8.48
N ARG A 115 9.16 -18.63 8.62
CA ARG A 115 7.80 -18.43 9.18
C ARG A 115 6.68 -18.75 8.22
N ILE A 116 6.95 -18.76 6.93
CA ILE A 116 6.03 -19.16 5.89
C ILE A 116 6.32 -20.57 5.36
N TYR A 117 7.18 -21.32 6.04
CA TYR A 117 7.53 -22.72 5.72
C TYR A 117 8.12 -22.90 4.32
N TRP A 118 8.81 -21.87 3.82
CA TRP A 118 9.40 -21.85 2.50
C TRP A 118 10.92 -22.03 2.59
N HIS A 119 11.41 -23.01 1.87
CA HIS A 119 12.82 -23.29 1.69
C HIS A 119 13.11 -23.11 0.19
N LYS A 120 13.61 -21.91 -0.16
CA LYS A 120 13.84 -21.54 -1.56
C LYS A 120 14.62 -22.60 -2.32
N ARG A 121 14.03 -23.12 -3.39
CA ARG A 121 14.59 -24.17 -4.24
C ARG A 121 15.21 -23.55 -5.50
N LYS A 122 16.09 -24.32 -6.16
CA LYS A 122 16.57 -23.99 -7.51
C LYS A 122 15.34 -23.86 -8.45
N GLY A 123 15.32 -22.82 -9.23
CA GLY A 123 14.19 -22.50 -10.13
C GLY A 123 13.06 -21.69 -9.48
N GLN A 124 13.11 -21.38 -8.18
CA GLN A 124 12.16 -20.47 -7.56
C GLN A 124 12.69 -19.04 -7.55
N LYS A 125 11.84 -18.09 -7.88
CA LYS A 125 12.11 -16.64 -7.92
C LYS A 125 11.22 -15.89 -6.93
N TYR A 126 11.79 -14.93 -6.23
CA TYR A 126 11.08 -14.09 -5.27
C TYR A 126 11.11 -12.63 -5.70
N VAL A 127 9.95 -12.04 -5.91
CA VAL A 127 9.75 -10.66 -6.32
C VAL A 127 9.10 -9.86 -5.19
N MET A 128 9.80 -8.86 -4.68
CA MET A 128 9.34 -7.95 -3.66
C MET A 128 8.90 -6.64 -4.31
N LEU A 129 7.59 -6.45 -4.38
CA LEU A 129 6.98 -5.25 -4.99
C LEU A 129 6.91 -4.05 -4.04
N TRP A 130 7.20 -4.24 -2.74
CA TRP A 130 6.99 -3.25 -1.68
C TRP A 130 5.56 -2.70 -1.68
N HIS A 131 5.29 -1.63 -0.90
CA HIS A 131 3.94 -1.09 -0.74
C HIS A 131 3.91 0.45 -0.72
N GLY A 132 4.95 1.08 -1.21
CA GLY A 132 5.08 2.54 -1.36
C GLY A 132 6.13 2.87 -2.40
N GLY A 133 5.95 3.97 -3.11
CA GLY A 133 6.95 4.55 -4.00
C GLY A 133 7.88 5.48 -3.22
N VAL A 134 7.46 6.70 -2.99
CA VAL A 134 8.23 7.69 -2.23
C VAL A 134 8.02 7.52 -0.74
N ALA A 135 9.09 7.32 0.03
CA ALA A 135 9.04 7.23 1.48
C ALA A 135 9.21 8.62 2.11
N LEU A 136 8.20 9.10 2.85
CA LEU A 136 8.34 10.29 3.68
C LEU A 136 9.13 9.99 4.96
N LYS A 137 8.81 8.89 5.62
CA LYS A 137 9.41 8.47 6.90
C LYS A 137 10.67 7.66 6.66
N ARG A 138 11.66 7.79 7.54
CA ARG A 138 12.83 6.92 7.53
C ARG A 138 12.43 5.46 7.72
N ILE A 139 13.02 4.58 6.92
CA ILE A 139 12.71 3.15 6.86
C ILE A 139 13.99 2.31 6.87
N GLU A 140 13.84 1.04 7.20
CA GLU A 140 14.87 0.01 7.14
C GLU A 140 16.15 0.42 7.93
N LYS A 141 17.33 0.50 7.31
CA LYS A 141 18.58 0.89 7.98
C LYS A 141 18.49 2.26 8.65
N ASP A 142 17.83 3.22 8.02
CA ASP A 142 17.73 4.59 8.57
C ASP A 142 16.79 4.68 9.77
N ALA A 143 16.01 3.63 10.04
CA ALA A 143 15.16 3.47 11.22
C ALA A 143 15.63 2.31 12.12
N GLU A 144 16.82 1.76 11.94
CA GLU A 144 17.29 0.51 12.59
C GLU A 144 17.17 0.58 14.12
N ALA A 145 17.51 1.70 14.74
CA ALA A 145 17.41 1.91 16.19
C ALA A 145 15.96 1.83 16.72
N GLN A 146 14.95 2.03 15.88
CA GLN A 146 13.52 1.99 16.24
C GLN A 146 12.87 0.64 15.91
N LEU A 147 13.60 -0.26 15.23
CA LEU A 147 13.10 -1.55 14.77
C LEU A 147 13.45 -2.65 15.76
N SER A 148 12.55 -3.63 15.91
CA SER A 148 12.84 -4.78 16.76
C SER A 148 13.89 -5.69 16.13
N TYR A 149 14.71 -6.34 16.96
CA TYR A 149 15.68 -7.34 16.51
C TYR A 149 15.06 -8.41 15.60
N SER A 150 13.84 -8.85 15.94
CA SER A 150 13.13 -9.85 15.14
C SER A 150 12.74 -9.33 13.76
N TYR A 151 12.44 -8.04 13.62
CA TYR A 151 12.18 -7.40 12.33
C TYR A 151 13.46 -7.32 11.51
N LEU A 152 14.55 -6.84 12.09
CA LEU A 152 15.85 -6.70 11.43
C LEU A 152 16.36 -8.03 10.88
N LYS A 153 16.30 -9.08 11.73
CA LYS A 153 16.67 -10.43 11.31
C LYS A 153 15.83 -10.89 10.10
N LYS A 154 14.50 -10.68 10.17
CA LYS A 154 13.60 -11.00 9.07
C LYS A 154 13.95 -10.21 7.80
N ALA A 155 14.15 -8.90 7.92
CA ALA A 155 14.45 -8.02 6.78
C ALA A 155 15.74 -8.42 6.06
N LYS A 156 16.80 -8.74 6.82
CA LYS A 156 18.08 -9.19 6.27
C LYS A 156 17.96 -10.56 5.55
N ILE A 157 17.19 -11.49 6.11
CA ILE A 157 16.95 -12.80 5.47
C ILE A 157 16.10 -12.62 4.21
N ASP A 158 15.06 -11.82 4.27
CA ASP A 158 14.16 -11.51 3.17
C ASP A 158 14.93 -10.92 1.97
N SER A 159 15.75 -9.90 2.22
CA SER A 159 16.59 -9.30 1.18
C SER A 159 17.57 -10.29 0.55
N LYS A 160 18.15 -11.18 1.34
CA LYS A 160 19.10 -12.20 0.85
C LYS A 160 18.46 -13.22 -0.11
N VAL A 161 17.18 -13.54 0.07
CA VAL A 161 16.47 -14.51 -0.78
C VAL A 161 15.69 -13.85 -1.92
N CYS A 162 15.59 -12.52 -1.94
CA CYS A 162 14.88 -11.78 -2.98
C CYS A 162 15.69 -11.75 -4.27
N ASP A 163 15.04 -12.01 -5.41
CA ASP A 163 15.65 -11.97 -6.73
C ASP A 163 15.39 -10.64 -7.44
N LEU A 164 14.25 -10.01 -7.19
CA LEU A 164 13.87 -8.75 -7.82
C LEU A 164 13.15 -7.83 -6.81
N MET A 165 13.57 -6.58 -6.75
CA MET A 165 12.78 -5.49 -6.19
C MET A 165 12.37 -4.52 -7.31
N VAL A 166 11.27 -3.79 -7.09
CA VAL A 166 10.75 -2.80 -8.06
C VAL A 166 10.80 -1.41 -7.49
N SER A 167 10.98 -0.42 -8.34
CA SER A 167 11.04 0.99 -7.98
C SER A 167 10.31 1.87 -8.97
N GLY A 168 9.62 2.89 -8.45
CA GLY A 168 8.92 3.89 -9.24
C GLY A 168 9.67 5.22 -9.39
N CYS A 169 10.86 5.37 -8.76
CA CYS A 169 11.63 6.61 -8.84
C CYS A 169 13.10 6.42 -8.41
N ARG A 170 13.97 7.34 -8.82
CA ARG A 170 15.40 7.33 -8.45
C ARG A 170 15.61 7.35 -6.94
N PHE A 171 14.82 8.14 -6.21
CA PHE A 171 14.88 8.18 -4.75
C PHE A 171 14.61 6.80 -4.13
N GLN A 172 13.55 6.11 -4.56
CA GLN A 172 13.24 4.76 -4.07
C GLN A 172 14.36 3.76 -4.44
N THR A 173 14.89 3.84 -5.65
CA THR A 173 16.01 2.98 -6.09
C THR A 173 17.22 3.14 -5.18
N SER A 174 17.59 4.37 -4.82
CA SER A 174 18.68 4.63 -3.87
C SER A 174 18.39 4.02 -2.50
N LEU A 175 17.16 4.17 -1.98
CA LEU A 175 16.78 3.55 -0.72
C LEU A 175 16.87 2.01 -0.78
N LEU A 176 16.40 1.40 -1.86
CA LEU A 176 16.46 -0.06 -2.03
C LEU A 176 17.91 -0.56 -2.03
N LYS A 177 18.82 0.12 -2.72
CA LYS A 177 20.24 -0.22 -2.76
C LYS A 177 20.95 -0.03 -1.42
N GLU A 178 20.71 1.10 -0.77
CA GLU A 178 21.50 1.50 0.39
C GLU A 178 20.92 1.04 1.72
N LYS A 179 19.58 0.99 1.83
CA LYS A 179 18.90 0.86 3.13
C LYS A 179 18.21 -0.49 3.32
N PHE A 180 17.94 -1.25 2.26
CA PHE A 180 17.19 -2.51 2.33
C PHE A 180 18.05 -3.77 2.56
N TRP A 181 19.36 -3.64 2.78
CA TRP A 181 20.29 -4.78 2.83
C TRP A 181 20.15 -5.68 1.60
N TYR A 182 19.98 -5.08 0.43
CA TYR A 182 19.69 -5.75 -0.83
C TYR A 182 20.72 -5.38 -1.89
N ASP A 183 21.30 -6.41 -2.50
CA ASP A 183 22.35 -6.28 -3.53
C ASP A 183 21.91 -6.90 -4.88
N GLY A 184 20.62 -7.27 -5.00
CA GLY A 184 20.08 -7.90 -6.20
C GLY A 184 19.57 -6.92 -7.23
N GLU A 185 18.82 -7.45 -8.21
CA GLU A 185 18.26 -6.68 -9.32
C GLU A 185 17.15 -5.74 -8.87
N ILE A 186 17.16 -4.50 -9.35
CA ILE A 186 16.08 -3.51 -9.15
C ILE A 186 15.56 -3.11 -10.52
N LEU A 187 14.26 -3.33 -10.74
CA LEU A 187 13.55 -2.87 -11.93
C LEU A 187 12.95 -1.48 -11.66
N GLU A 188 13.60 -0.45 -12.17
CA GLU A 188 13.16 0.93 -12.07
C GLU A 188 12.25 1.29 -13.25
N ARG A 189 10.97 0.92 -13.17
CA ARG A 189 9.96 1.11 -14.22
C ARG A 189 8.57 1.38 -13.68
N GLY A 190 8.48 1.88 -12.45
CA GLY A 190 7.21 2.09 -11.78
C GLY A 190 6.85 0.98 -10.78
N ILE A 191 5.74 1.17 -10.09
CA ILE A 191 5.14 0.19 -9.19
C ILE A 191 3.71 -0.15 -9.65
N PRO A 192 3.30 -1.43 -9.68
CA PRO A 192 2.06 -1.89 -10.33
C PRO A 192 0.79 -1.14 -9.93
N ARG A 193 0.63 -0.82 -8.65
CA ARG A 193 -0.58 -0.16 -8.17
C ARG A 193 -0.77 1.26 -8.75
N ASN A 194 0.31 1.89 -9.22
CA ASN A 194 0.26 3.23 -9.78
C ASN A 194 -0.08 3.22 -11.28
N ASP A 195 -0.03 2.06 -11.95
CA ASP A 195 -0.41 1.97 -13.37
C ASP A 195 -1.82 2.51 -13.61
N VAL A 196 -2.74 2.34 -12.65
CA VAL A 196 -4.11 2.84 -12.73
C VAL A 196 -4.21 4.37 -12.86
N PHE A 197 -3.23 5.12 -12.40
CA PHE A 197 -3.21 6.58 -12.51
C PHE A 197 -3.06 7.05 -13.97
N PHE A 198 -2.45 6.23 -14.80
CA PHE A 198 -2.21 6.49 -16.22
C PHE A 198 -3.31 5.93 -17.12
N ASP A 199 -4.11 4.99 -16.63
CA ASP A 199 -5.27 4.43 -17.36
C ASP A 199 -6.54 5.29 -17.17
N LYS A 200 -6.49 6.50 -17.75
CA LYS A 200 -7.56 7.49 -17.63
C LYS A 200 -8.92 6.98 -18.14
N ALA A 201 -8.92 6.00 -19.03
CA ALA A 201 -10.15 5.44 -19.57
C ALA A 201 -11.00 4.71 -18.51
N ARG A 202 -10.36 4.17 -17.47
CA ARG A 202 -11.06 3.47 -16.36
C ARG A 202 -11.57 4.41 -15.25
N HIS A 203 -11.10 5.66 -15.20
CA HIS A 203 -11.45 6.56 -14.09
C HIS A 203 -12.96 6.88 -14.01
N PRO A 204 -13.70 7.13 -15.13
CA PRO A 204 -15.14 7.38 -15.07
C PRO A 204 -15.94 6.20 -14.49
N GLU A 205 -15.70 4.98 -14.96
CA GLU A 205 -16.35 3.77 -14.43
C GLU A 205 -16.02 3.57 -12.93
N MET A 206 -14.79 3.81 -12.55
CA MET A 206 -14.35 3.73 -11.15
C MET A 206 -15.07 4.75 -10.28
N LYS A 207 -15.23 5.99 -10.76
CA LYS A 207 -16.00 7.04 -10.07
C LYS A 207 -17.46 6.64 -9.94
N GLU A 208 -18.11 6.18 -10.99
CA GLU A 208 -19.48 5.71 -10.96
C GLU A 208 -19.70 4.59 -9.94
N ARG A 209 -18.83 3.57 -9.94
CA ARG A 209 -18.88 2.44 -8.99
C ARG A 209 -18.74 2.90 -7.54
N ILE A 210 -17.81 3.82 -7.25
CA ILE A 210 -17.59 4.33 -5.89
C ILE A 210 -18.77 5.22 -5.47
N CYS A 211 -19.22 6.11 -6.35
CA CYS A 211 -20.37 6.96 -6.09
C CYS A 211 -21.64 6.13 -5.81
N HIS A 212 -21.93 5.14 -6.63
CA HIS A 212 -23.05 4.22 -6.42
C HIS A 212 -22.94 3.48 -5.07
N LYS A 213 -21.76 2.95 -4.76
CA LYS A 213 -21.54 2.18 -3.52
C LYS A 213 -21.80 3.00 -2.26
N TYR A 214 -21.51 4.30 -2.28
CA TYR A 214 -21.58 5.16 -1.10
C TYR A 214 -22.70 6.20 -1.17
N GLY A 215 -23.57 6.15 -2.17
CA GLY A 215 -24.67 7.08 -2.33
C GLY A 215 -24.23 8.52 -2.64
N ILE A 216 -23.10 8.68 -3.33
CA ILE A 216 -22.53 9.97 -3.71
C ILE A 216 -23.10 10.41 -5.06
N SER A 217 -23.46 11.69 -5.20
CA SER A 217 -23.81 12.24 -6.51
C SER A 217 -22.59 12.17 -7.45
N PRO A 218 -22.73 11.65 -8.68
CA PRO A 218 -21.63 11.60 -9.66
C PRO A 218 -21.01 12.98 -9.96
N ASP A 219 -21.80 14.04 -9.82
CA ASP A 219 -21.36 15.44 -10.07
C ASP A 219 -20.63 16.05 -8.85
N SER A 220 -20.57 15.34 -7.72
CA SER A 220 -19.86 15.85 -6.54
C SER A 220 -18.37 16.01 -6.80
N ARG A 221 -17.80 17.11 -6.28
CA ARG A 221 -16.38 17.19 -6.03
C ARG A 221 -16.03 16.34 -4.83
N ILE A 222 -15.02 15.52 -4.97
CA ILE A 222 -14.64 14.52 -3.98
C ILE A 222 -13.34 14.94 -3.31
N VAL A 223 -13.38 15.12 -2.00
CA VAL A 223 -12.19 15.36 -1.17
C VAL A 223 -11.90 14.09 -0.39
N LEU A 224 -10.72 13.52 -0.57
CA LEU A 224 -10.29 12.37 0.22
C LEU A 224 -9.55 12.85 1.46
N TYR A 225 -10.08 12.56 2.64
CA TYR A 225 -9.40 12.79 3.91
C TYR A 225 -8.84 11.47 4.45
N ALA A 226 -7.52 11.32 4.42
CA ALA A 226 -6.83 10.07 4.72
C ALA A 226 -5.69 10.24 5.74
N PRO A 227 -6.00 10.43 7.04
CA PRO A 227 -4.98 10.64 8.07
C PRO A 227 -4.22 9.34 8.42
N THR A 228 -2.95 9.50 8.81
CA THR A 228 -2.06 8.39 9.18
C THR A 228 -2.36 7.86 10.58
N PHE A 229 -2.27 6.56 10.75
CA PHE A 229 -2.42 5.87 12.04
C PHE A 229 -1.48 6.39 13.14
N ARG A 230 -2.05 6.63 14.33
CA ARG A 230 -1.30 6.94 15.55
C ARG A 230 -1.20 5.70 16.45
N ARG A 231 0.00 5.42 16.98
CA ARG A 231 0.23 4.23 17.85
C ARG A 231 -0.63 4.22 19.11
N ASN A 232 -0.90 5.39 19.69
CA ASN A 232 -1.78 5.55 20.85
C ASN A 232 -3.26 5.42 20.51
N LYS A 233 -3.62 5.23 19.21
CA LYS A 233 -4.97 5.13 18.67
C LYS A 233 -5.83 6.39 18.92
N SER A 234 -5.23 7.53 19.25
CA SER A 234 -5.94 8.79 19.36
C SER A 234 -6.50 9.20 18.01
N ILE A 235 -7.75 9.70 18.02
CA ILE A 235 -8.40 10.31 16.84
C ILE A 235 -8.39 11.84 16.91
N GLU A 236 -7.97 12.41 18.04
CA GLU A 236 -7.93 13.87 18.23
C GLU A 236 -7.17 14.61 17.11
N PRO A 237 -5.98 14.12 16.65
CA PRO A 237 -5.28 14.79 15.56
C PRO A 237 -6.02 14.76 14.22
N TYR A 238 -7.11 13.99 14.10
CA TYR A 238 -7.88 13.87 12.86
C TYR A 238 -9.12 14.74 12.84
N ARG A 239 -9.43 15.45 13.93
CA ARG A 239 -10.62 16.27 14.03
C ARG A 239 -10.52 17.47 13.11
N ILE A 240 -11.55 17.63 12.29
CA ILE A 240 -11.81 18.80 11.44
C ILE A 240 -13.29 19.13 11.63
N ASP A 241 -13.62 20.38 11.86
CA ASP A 241 -15.00 20.85 11.79
C ASP A 241 -15.38 21.11 10.32
N TRP A 242 -15.92 20.08 9.69
CA TRP A 242 -16.30 20.12 8.28
C TRP A 242 -17.36 21.18 7.99
N SER A 243 -18.19 21.57 8.96
CA SER A 243 -19.18 22.65 8.79
C SER A 243 -18.53 24.00 8.46
N ARG A 244 -17.23 24.19 8.83
CA ARG A 244 -16.44 25.36 8.51
C ARG A 244 -15.63 25.20 7.21
N VAL A 245 -15.16 23.99 6.95
CA VAL A 245 -14.28 23.70 5.79
C VAL A 245 -15.08 23.53 4.49
N VAL A 246 -16.22 22.82 4.53
CA VAL A 246 -17.05 22.55 3.34
C VAL A 246 -17.52 23.80 2.62
N PRO A 247 -17.96 24.89 3.30
CA PRO A 247 -18.31 26.14 2.62
C PRO A 247 -17.16 26.75 1.82
N GLU A 248 -15.92 26.61 2.28
CA GLU A 248 -14.77 27.13 1.54
C GLU A 248 -14.43 26.25 0.33
N LEU A 249 -14.59 24.92 0.45
CA LEU A 249 -14.47 24.01 -0.68
C LEU A 249 -15.52 24.29 -1.76
N ARG A 250 -16.76 24.57 -1.35
CA ARG A 250 -17.84 24.98 -2.28
C ARG A 250 -17.46 26.20 -3.08
N LYS A 251 -16.84 27.21 -2.45
CA LYS A 251 -16.41 28.45 -3.11
C LYS A 251 -15.31 28.18 -4.15
N ILE A 252 -14.26 27.43 -3.79
CA ILE A 252 -13.14 27.20 -4.73
C ILE A 252 -13.50 26.30 -5.90
N TYR A 253 -14.45 25.36 -5.70
CA TYR A 253 -14.92 24.47 -6.75
C TYR A 253 -16.15 24.97 -7.49
N ASP A 254 -16.70 26.11 -7.11
CA ASP A 254 -17.94 26.70 -7.64
C ASP A 254 -19.08 25.68 -7.74
N THR A 255 -19.34 24.96 -6.63
CA THR A 255 -20.34 23.90 -6.56
C THR A 255 -20.88 23.71 -5.16
N GLU A 256 -22.19 23.43 -5.04
CA GLU A 256 -22.80 23.02 -3.76
C GLU A 256 -22.55 21.53 -3.42
N LYS A 257 -22.14 20.71 -4.42
CA LYS A 257 -21.98 19.27 -4.26
C LYS A 257 -20.55 18.91 -3.89
N ILE A 258 -20.26 18.87 -2.59
CA ILE A 258 -18.99 18.38 -2.02
C ILE A 258 -19.23 17.08 -1.29
N SER A 259 -18.35 16.10 -1.47
CA SER A 259 -18.34 14.85 -0.70
C SER A 259 -16.95 14.61 -0.11
N ILE A 260 -16.89 14.43 1.20
CA ILE A 260 -15.65 14.16 1.94
C ILE A 260 -15.56 12.66 2.20
N LEU A 261 -14.62 11.99 1.57
CA LEU A 261 -14.36 10.58 1.82
C LEU A 261 -13.38 10.43 2.99
N LEU A 262 -13.90 10.12 4.18
CA LEU A 262 -13.07 9.84 5.35
C LEU A 262 -12.52 8.42 5.25
N ARG A 263 -11.20 8.27 5.12
CA ARG A 263 -10.52 6.98 5.09
C ARG A 263 -9.51 6.85 6.21
N LEU A 264 -9.92 6.27 7.29
CA LEU A 264 -9.02 5.95 8.39
C LEU A 264 -8.14 4.74 8.04
N HIS A 265 -7.03 4.62 8.76
CA HIS A 265 -6.16 3.46 8.59
C HIS A 265 -6.86 2.17 9.05
N PRO A 266 -6.76 1.03 8.32
CA PRO A 266 -7.45 -0.22 8.65
C PRO A 266 -7.21 -0.75 10.07
N ASN A 267 -6.11 -0.40 10.70
CA ASN A 267 -5.82 -0.75 12.10
C ASN A 267 -6.77 -0.10 13.12
N LEU A 268 -7.55 0.91 12.73
CA LEU A 268 -8.54 1.59 13.56
C LEU A 268 -9.94 0.98 13.46
N ILE A 269 -10.20 0.12 12.47
CA ILE A 269 -11.49 -0.54 12.30
C ILE A 269 -11.87 -1.29 13.58
N GLY A 270 -13.01 -0.93 14.18
CA GLY A 270 -13.51 -1.51 15.42
C GLY A 270 -12.72 -1.18 16.69
N LYS A 271 -11.79 -0.21 16.63
CA LYS A 271 -10.94 0.19 17.77
C LYS A 271 -11.03 1.67 18.11
N ALA A 272 -11.51 2.48 17.21
CA ALA A 272 -11.79 3.90 17.42
C ALA A 272 -13.21 4.20 16.97
N ASP A 273 -13.87 5.08 17.69
CA ASP A 273 -15.18 5.60 17.27
C ASP A 273 -14.96 6.70 16.23
N ALA A 274 -15.11 6.33 14.96
CA ALA A 274 -14.99 7.24 13.83
C ALA A 274 -16.21 8.17 13.69
N SER A 275 -17.32 7.89 14.40
CA SER A 275 -18.57 8.69 14.29
C SER A 275 -18.35 10.14 14.68
N SER A 276 -17.45 10.38 15.65
CA SER A 276 -17.11 11.74 16.10
C SER A 276 -16.32 12.58 15.08
N LEU A 277 -15.86 11.96 13.99
CA LEU A 277 -15.21 12.64 12.87
C LEU A 277 -16.19 12.96 11.73
N ILE A 278 -17.42 12.43 11.81
CA ILE A 278 -18.52 12.64 10.86
C ILE A 278 -19.43 13.69 11.48
N ASN A 279 -19.07 14.95 11.34
CA ASN A 279 -19.77 16.08 11.93
C ASN A 279 -20.47 16.97 10.88
N ASP A 280 -20.57 16.47 9.65
CA ASP A 280 -21.27 17.09 8.53
C ASP A 280 -21.85 16.01 7.63
N GLU A 281 -22.98 16.28 6.98
CA GLU A 281 -23.67 15.33 6.08
C GLU A 281 -22.86 14.97 4.82
N SER A 282 -21.93 15.83 4.43
CA SER A 282 -21.04 15.58 3.30
C SER A 282 -19.92 14.57 3.59
N VAL A 283 -19.73 14.16 4.87
CA VAL A 283 -18.65 13.25 5.29
C VAL A 283 -19.12 11.80 5.25
N ILE A 284 -18.42 10.99 4.48
CA ILE A 284 -18.76 9.59 4.22
C ILE A 284 -17.58 8.70 4.63
N ASP A 285 -17.80 7.75 5.54
CA ASP A 285 -16.79 6.80 5.97
C ASP A 285 -16.52 5.73 4.87
N VAL A 286 -15.36 5.80 4.27
CA VAL A 286 -14.86 4.83 3.29
C VAL A 286 -13.68 4.00 3.82
N THR A 287 -13.47 3.95 5.14
CA THR A 287 -12.36 3.21 5.78
C THR A 287 -12.29 1.74 5.36
N ARG A 288 -13.45 1.13 5.04
CA ARG A 288 -13.54 -0.25 4.59
C ARG A 288 -13.32 -0.43 3.08
N TYR A 289 -13.15 0.64 2.33
CA TYR A 289 -12.82 0.52 0.92
C TYR A 289 -11.41 -0.03 0.77
N HIS A 290 -11.25 -1.09 -0.02
CA HIS A 290 -10.03 -1.91 -0.03
C HIS A 290 -8.86 -1.28 -0.77
N ASP A 291 -9.11 -0.35 -1.70
CA ASP A 291 -8.09 0.22 -2.59
C ASP A 291 -7.90 1.73 -2.42
N MET A 292 -6.67 2.15 -2.15
CA MET A 292 -6.32 3.56 -1.98
C MET A 292 -6.16 4.26 -3.32
N GLN A 293 -5.59 3.58 -4.30
CA GLN A 293 -5.33 4.16 -5.61
C GLN A 293 -6.64 4.51 -6.33
N GLU A 294 -7.65 3.65 -6.22
CA GLU A 294 -8.97 3.94 -6.76
C GLU A 294 -9.60 5.19 -6.11
N LEU A 295 -9.47 5.34 -4.78
CA LEU A 295 -9.94 6.54 -4.09
C LEU A 295 -9.17 7.80 -4.53
N LEU A 296 -7.87 7.71 -4.74
CA LEU A 296 -7.06 8.81 -5.28
C LEU A 296 -7.48 9.18 -6.71
N CYS A 297 -7.76 8.16 -7.56
CA CYS A 297 -8.23 8.40 -8.93
C CYS A 297 -9.53 9.20 -8.99
N VAL A 298 -10.45 8.98 -8.05
CA VAL A 298 -11.76 9.65 -8.09
C VAL A 298 -11.81 10.95 -7.30
N SER A 299 -10.82 11.22 -6.47
CA SER A 299 -10.77 12.44 -5.64
C SER A 299 -10.27 13.64 -6.44
N ASP A 300 -10.78 14.82 -6.12
CA ASP A 300 -10.32 16.10 -6.67
C ASP A 300 -9.26 16.76 -5.78
N LEU A 301 -9.21 16.41 -4.49
CA LEU A 301 -8.25 16.90 -3.49
C LEU A 301 -7.95 15.77 -2.50
N LEU A 302 -6.69 15.64 -2.10
CA LEU A 302 -6.29 14.85 -0.94
C LEU A 302 -5.96 15.76 0.25
N ILE A 303 -6.56 15.49 1.41
CA ILE A 303 -6.09 16.02 2.69
C ILE A 303 -5.51 14.85 3.48
N THR A 304 -4.25 14.95 3.87
CA THR A 304 -3.54 13.90 4.62
C THR A 304 -2.52 14.54 5.58
N ASP A 305 -1.66 13.72 6.19
CA ASP A 305 -0.66 14.21 7.14
C ASP A 305 0.74 13.62 6.85
N TYR A 306 1.08 12.48 7.41
CA TYR A 306 2.40 11.82 7.27
C TYR A 306 2.37 10.62 6.33
N SER A 307 1.48 10.63 5.34
CA SER A 307 1.27 9.53 4.41
C SER A 307 2.01 9.75 3.09
N SER A 308 2.64 8.69 2.58
CA SER A 308 3.24 8.70 1.24
C SER A 308 2.21 8.87 0.10
N SER A 309 0.91 8.76 0.40
CA SER A 309 -0.15 9.04 -0.59
C SER A 309 -0.14 10.49 -1.10
N MET A 310 0.48 11.43 -0.34
CA MET A 310 0.71 12.80 -0.81
C MET A 310 1.53 12.83 -2.11
N PHE A 311 2.47 11.90 -2.26
CA PHE A 311 3.27 11.79 -3.48
C PHE A 311 2.54 10.99 -4.57
N ASP A 312 1.68 10.04 -4.20
CA ASP A 312 0.93 9.23 -5.17
C ASP A 312 -0.08 10.10 -5.95
N ILE A 313 -0.82 10.99 -5.28
CA ILE A 313 -1.86 11.81 -5.91
C ILE A 313 -1.32 12.82 -6.93
N THR A 314 -0.06 13.25 -6.76
CA THR A 314 0.55 14.20 -7.69
C THR A 314 0.73 13.64 -9.10
N MET A 315 0.83 12.30 -9.22
CA MET A 315 0.87 11.64 -10.53
C MET A 315 -0.43 11.83 -11.33
N LEU A 316 -1.53 12.11 -10.63
CA LEU A 316 -2.83 12.46 -11.22
C LEU A 316 -2.95 13.96 -11.52
N LYS A 317 -1.92 14.77 -11.23
CA LYS A 317 -1.95 16.24 -11.28
C LYS A 317 -3.09 16.82 -10.45
N LYS A 318 -3.28 16.29 -9.24
CA LYS A 318 -4.32 16.71 -8.30
C LYS A 318 -3.70 17.26 -7.03
N PRO A 319 -4.32 18.26 -6.39
CA PRO A 319 -3.78 18.88 -5.21
C PRO A 319 -3.77 17.96 -4.00
N CYS A 320 -2.77 18.19 -3.15
CA CYS A 320 -2.66 17.62 -1.81
C CYS A 320 -2.43 18.73 -0.81
N MET A 321 -3.14 18.70 0.33
CA MET A 321 -2.90 19.56 1.49
C MET A 321 -2.56 18.71 2.70
N LEU A 322 -1.64 19.20 3.53
CA LEU A 322 -1.22 18.51 4.74
C LEU A 322 -1.95 19.10 5.94
N TYR A 323 -2.63 18.25 6.71
CA TYR A 323 -3.25 18.61 7.97
C TYR A 323 -2.59 17.83 9.11
N ALA A 324 -1.65 18.44 9.80
CA ALA A 324 -0.73 17.81 10.74
C ALA A 324 -0.67 18.54 12.09
N THR A 325 -1.76 18.46 12.88
CA THR A 325 -1.93 19.16 14.15
C THR A 325 -0.96 18.74 15.26
N ASP A 326 -0.37 17.57 15.10
CA ASP A 326 0.58 16.99 16.08
C ASP A 326 2.01 16.88 15.53
N ILE A 327 2.38 17.71 14.55
CA ILE A 327 3.67 17.62 13.84
C ILE A 327 4.87 17.68 14.78
N GLU A 328 4.83 18.49 15.83
CA GLU A 328 5.91 18.60 16.81
C GLU A 328 6.08 17.33 17.68
N LYS A 329 5.00 16.57 17.86
CA LYS A 329 4.97 15.35 18.67
C LYS A 329 5.19 14.07 17.85
N TYR A 330 4.96 14.15 16.55
CA TYR A 330 5.05 12.99 15.65
C TYR A 330 6.47 12.81 15.09
N ASN A 331 7.40 12.41 15.95
CA ASN A 331 8.81 12.26 15.59
C ASN A 331 9.17 10.80 15.23
N ARG A 332 9.17 10.48 13.95
CA ARG A 332 9.64 9.19 13.41
C ARG A 332 10.89 9.29 12.53
N GLY A 333 11.43 10.52 12.38
CA GLY A 333 12.45 10.84 11.39
C GLY A 333 11.87 10.83 9.96
N TYR A 334 12.23 11.83 9.19
CA TYR A 334 11.75 12.04 7.83
C TYR A 334 12.93 12.16 6.87
N TYR A 335 12.68 11.86 5.60
CA TYR A 335 13.66 12.07 4.52
C TYR A 335 13.64 13.49 3.98
N PHE A 336 12.51 14.20 4.13
CA PHE A 336 12.31 15.57 3.70
C PHE A 336 11.82 16.41 4.87
N ASP A 337 12.29 17.65 4.99
CA ASP A 337 11.69 18.61 5.90
C ASP A 337 10.30 18.98 5.41
N PHE A 338 9.35 19.16 6.34
CA PHE A 338 7.99 19.58 5.98
C PHE A 338 7.94 20.97 5.36
N ALA A 339 8.90 21.84 5.67
CA ALA A 339 9.02 23.15 5.05
C ALA A 339 9.51 23.09 3.59
N GLU A 340 10.14 21.99 3.18
CA GLU A 340 10.63 21.77 1.82
C GLU A 340 9.61 21.02 0.94
N LEU A 341 8.57 20.42 1.56
CA LEU A 341 7.53 19.71 0.80
C LEU A 341 6.68 20.71 0.00
N PRO A 342 6.30 20.36 -1.24
CA PRO A 342 5.54 21.26 -2.11
C PRO A 342 4.04 21.30 -1.76
N PHE A 343 3.64 20.82 -0.59
CA PHE A 343 2.25 20.69 -0.16
C PHE A 343 1.91 21.74 0.89
N PRO A 344 0.83 22.54 0.73
CA PRO A 344 0.38 23.47 1.77
C PRO A 344 0.20 22.74 3.10
N LEU A 345 0.91 23.17 4.13
CA LEU A 345 0.86 22.59 5.48
C LEU A 345 -0.07 23.41 6.36
N ALA A 346 -0.99 22.72 7.05
CA ALA A 346 -1.84 23.27 8.10
C ALA A 346 -1.60 22.53 9.42
N ARG A 347 -1.33 23.27 10.49
CA ARG A 347 -1.16 22.78 11.87
C ARG A 347 -2.43 22.87 12.69
N ASN A 348 -3.42 23.57 12.17
CA ASN A 348 -4.73 23.76 12.75
C ASN A 348 -5.75 24.03 11.63
N GLU A 349 -7.01 24.12 12.02
CA GLU A 349 -8.11 24.28 11.09
C GLU A 349 -8.12 25.65 10.39
N GLU A 350 -7.74 26.72 11.09
CA GLU A 350 -7.65 28.05 10.49
C GLU A 350 -6.61 28.10 9.36
N GLU A 351 -5.46 27.44 9.57
CA GLU A 351 -4.44 27.32 8.52
C GLU A 351 -4.95 26.46 7.34
N LEU A 352 -5.71 25.38 7.59
CA LEU A 352 -6.32 24.58 6.52
C LEU A 352 -7.31 25.41 5.69
N ILE A 353 -8.18 26.14 6.34
CA ILE A 353 -9.13 27.06 5.70
C ILE A 353 -8.39 28.15 4.91
N GLY A 354 -7.34 28.71 5.49
CA GLY A 354 -6.46 29.68 4.82
C GLY A 354 -5.85 29.09 3.54
N ASN A 355 -5.26 27.92 3.63
CA ASN A 355 -4.66 27.23 2.49
C ASN A 355 -5.69 26.95 1.38
N ILE A 356 -6.91 26.56 1.73
CA ILE A 356 -8.00 26.36 0.78
C ILE A 356 -8.35 27.66 0.07
N ARG A 357 -8.53 28.76 0.80
CA ARG A 357 -8.90 30.06 0.24
C ARG A 357 -7.86 30.67 -0.69
N THR A 358 -6.59 30.46 -0.39
CA THR A 358 -5.47 31.04 -1.11
C THR A 358 -4.80 30.07 -2.08
N PHE A 359 -5.44 28.92 -2.35
CA PHE A 359 -4.85 27.90 -3.20
C PHE A 359 -4.65 28.40 -4.63
N ASP A 360 -3.41 28.43 -5.07
CA ASP A 360 -3.01 28.72 -6.44
C ASP A 360 -2.53 27.44 -7.12
N SER A 361 -3.32 26.96 -8.06
CA SER A 361 -3.03 25.72 -8.79
C SER A 361 -1.74 25.80 -9.61
N ALA A 362 -1.46 26.96 -10.25
CA ALA A 362 -0.27 27.10 -11.09
C ALA A 362 1.01 27.09 -10.26
N ALA A 363 1.03 27.86 -9.17
CA ALA A 363 2.16 27.88 -8.23
C ALA A 363 2.36 26.52 -7.54
N TYR A 364 1.27 25.81 -7.24
CA TYR A 364 1.33 24.46 -6.68
C TYR A 364 1.96 23.46 -7.67
N ASP A 365 1.52 23.46 -8.93
CA ASP A 365 2.03 22.55 -9.96
C ASP A 365 3.53 22.79 -10.22
N GLU A 366 3.97 24.05 -10.29
CA GLU A 366 5.40 24.41 -10.43
C GLU A 366 6.22 23.90 -9.24
N SER A 367 5.72 24.10 -8.02
CA SER A 367 6.39 23.63 -6.80
C SER A 367 6.52 22.12 -6.75
N VAL A 368 5.45 21.39 -7.12
CA VAL A 368 5.45 19.93 -7.18
C VAL A 368 6.44 19.44 -8.24
N GLU A 369 6.40 19.99 -9.45
CA GLU A 369 7.29 19.61 -10.54
C GLU A 369 8.77 19.81 -10.16
N SER A 370 9.12 20.98 -9.62
CA SER A 370 10.46 21.30 -9.15
C SER A 370 10.93 20.33 -8.05
N PHE A 371 10.08 20.03 -7.06
CA PHE A 371 10.41 19.11 -5.98
C PHE A 371 10.63 17.69 -6.50
N PHE A 372 9.76 17.22 -7.40
CA PHE A 372 9.86 15.88 -7.96
C PHE A 372 11.09 15.72 -8.85
N GLU A 373 11.41 16.69 -9.66
CA GLU A 373 12.61 16.67 -10.48
C GLU A 373 13.89 16.63 -9.62
N LYS A 374 13.97 17.50 -8.62
CA LYS A 374 15.15 17.65 -7.76
C LYS A 374 15.35 16.46 -6.82
N HIS A 375 14.28 15.97 -6.17
CA HIS A 375 14.39 15.05 -5.04
C HIS A 375 13.91 13.64 -5.34
N ILE A 376 12.95 13.44 -6.23
CA ILE A 376 12.27 12.16 -6.44
C ILE A 376 12.78 11.44 -7.69
N GLY A 377 12.79 12.12 -8.84
CA GLY A 377 13.12 11.52 -10.12
C GLY A 377 12.17 10.40 -10.50
N LEU A 378 10.91 10.75 -10.77
CA LEU A 378 9.84 9.81 -11.07
C LEU A 378 10.12 9.01 -12.33
N CYS A 379 9.83 7.68 -12.32
CA CYS A 379 9.98 6.75 -13.43
C CYS A 379 8.65 6.03 -13.75
N GLU A 380 7.55 6.53 -13.21
CA GLU A 380 6.21 5.98 -13.42
C GLU A 380 5.66 6.41 -14.79
N ASP A 381 5.21 5.47 -15.61
CA ASP A 381 4.64 5.70 -16.94
C ASP A 381 3.39 4.84 -17.22
N GLY A 382 2.87 4.15 -16.19
CA GLY A 382 1.71 3.25 -16.31
C GLY A 382 2.03 1.88 -16.90
N ASN A 383 3.30 1.52 -17.03
CA ASN A 383 3.73 0.24 -17.59
C ASN A 383 4.52 -0.64 -16.59
N ALA A 384 4.41 -0.38 -15.30
CA ALA A 384 5.13 -1.15 -14.28
C ALA A 384 4.76 -2.64 -14.31
N SER A 385 3.46 -2.94 -14.34
CA SER A 385 2.97 -4.33 -14.42
C SER A 385 3.46 -5.03 -15.68
N LYS A 386 3.44 -4.34 -16.83
CA LYS A 386 3.96 -4.85 -18.11
C LYS A 386 5.46 -5.15 -18.05
N ALA A 387 6.24 -4.26 -17.45
CA ALA A 387 7.67 -4.44 -17.31
C ALA A 387 8.02 -5.64 -16.40
N ILE A 388 7.29 -5.82 -15.30
CA ILE A 388 7.44 -6.96 -14.40
C ILE A 388 7.00 -8.25 -15.10
N ALA A 389 5.87 -8.24 -15.82
CA ALA A 389 5.42 -9.38 -16.62
C ALA A 389 6.49 -9.83 -17.62
N GLY A 390 7.13 -8.89 -18.31
CA GLY A 390 8.26 -9.17 -19.19
C GLY A 390 9.47 -9.77 -18.47
N TRP A 391 9.75 -9.32 -17.25
CA TRP A 391 10.80 -9.94 -16.42
C TRP A 391 10.42 -11.38 -16.04
N LEU A 392 9.21 -11.62 -15.57
CA LEU A 392 8.71 -12.94 -15.20
C LEU A 392 8.79 -13.91 -16.38
N THR A 393 8.32 -13.52 -17.56
CA THR A 393 8.35 -14.36 -18.78
C THR A 393 9.78 -14.75 -19.19
N ARG A 394 10.76 -13.88 -19.02
CA ARG A 394 12.18 -14.23 -19.32
C ARG A 394 12.78 -15.21 -18.31
N HIS A 395 12.12 -15.48 -17.19
CA HIS A 395 12.63 -16.35 -16.14
C HIS A 395 11.83 -17.65 -15.96
N ILE A 396 10.86 -17.95 -16.86
CA ILE A 396 10.12 -19.22 -16.92
C ILE A 396 11.03 -20.37 -17.40
#